data_1b778d04d448ca91498c49767388bf53
#
_entry.id   1b778d04d448ca91498c49767388bf53
#
_cell.length_a   1.000
_cell.length_b   1.000
_cell.length_c   1.000
_cell.angle_alpha   90.00
_cell.angle_beta   90.00
_cell.angle_gamma   90.00
#
_symmetry.space_group_name_H-M   'P 1'
#
loop_
_entity.id
_entity.type
_entity.pdbx_description
1 polymer ?
#
loop_
_entity_poly.entity_id
_entity_poly.type
_entity_poly.pdbx_seq_one_letter_code
_entity_poly.pdbx_strand_id
1 'polypeptide(L)'
;MKKHLLIYLIIYSICSLAGQVRAQERFADRYNITYVTMNEGLPHNFIDDLYKDSRGFMWISTAGGGLSRYDGYEFVNYTPNNHQCKLKSNFIRNVCEDAFQRLWIVSEGGTDIIDLSTLKPIIPRDPKGILPKILELPATRIMKDTQGCIWLHCDNALHRIEFNDKGEVQILSTLSPVYLNGPDIALKDIDEDGKIWMGNNGEIRKVALSPQKRLITIPIADCLKFETGTYISDFLCKENEVWISSDRGLFRYNKSGNVIKRYEHDSGNSYSLSQNYLTSLAITSDKQLIVATLRGINIYNPMTDNFERIACDLPNGGTNLLNSNFINCILTDGEHIWFGTETGGINLLNPRQLSIRSYRHDKENPSSLSYNPVNAIYEDAYGTLWVGTVEGGLNRKERNSEDFTHYTREHGGLSHNSVSALTSDADNHLWIGTWGGGC
;
A
#
# COMPACT_ATOMS: atom_id res chain seq x y z
N MET A 1 28.22 -23.93 -46.44
CA MET A 1 28.11 -22.54 -45.98
C MET A 1 26.71 -22.16 -45.46
N LYS A 2 25.61 -22.35 -46.16
CA LYS A 2 24.25 -21.95 -45.69
C LYS A 2 23.77 -22.61 -44.37
N LYS A 3 24.12 -23.90 -44.12
CA LYS A 3 23.73 -24.61 -42.89
C LYS A 3 24.44 -24.09 -41.64
N HIS A 4 25.72 -23.70 -41.76
CA HIS A 4 26.48 -23.15 -40.61
C HIS A 4 26.02 -21.73 -40.26
N LEU A 5 25.64 -20.93 -41.26
CA LEU A 5 25.12 -19.56 -41.02
C LEU A 5 23.78 -19.60 -40.28
N LEU A 6 22.92 -20.57 -40.59
CA LEU A 6 21.62 -20.75 -39.92
C LEU A 6 21.78 -21.17 -38.45
N ILE A 7 22.75 -22.03 -38.14
CA ILE A 7 23.06 -22.46 -36.77
C ILE A 7 23.65 -21.28 -35.96
N TYR A 8 24.52 -20.45 -36.54
CA TYR A 8 25.01 -19.25 -35.88
C TYR A 8 23.93 -18.22 -35.61
N LEU A 9 22.99 -18.02 -36.53
CA LEU A 9 21.81 -17.15 -36.31
C LEU A 9 20.88 -17.64 -35.23
N ILE A 10 20.65 -18.96 -35.13
CA ILE A 10 19.85 -19.57 -34.09
C ILE A 10 20.55 -19.47 -32.73
N ILE A 11 21.85 -19.73 -32.65
CA ILE A 11 22.62 -19.60 -31.42
C ILE A 11 22.71 -18.11 -30.99
N TYR A 12 22.87 -17.17 -31.90
CA TYR A 12 22.85 -15.73 -31.59
C TYR A 12 21.49 -15.26 -31.13
N SER A 13 20.40 -15.76 -31.72
CA SER A 13 19.02 -15.50 -31.28
C SER A 13 18.75 -16.09 -29.89
N ILE A 14 19.23 -17.30 -29.60
CA ILE A 14 19.10 -17.93 -28.29
C ILE A 14 19.97 -17.19 -27.23
N CYS A 15 21.18 -16.78 -27.59
CA CYS A 15 22.01 -15.99 -26.68
C CYS A 15 21.48 -14.57 -26.47
N SER A 16 20.84 -13.94 -27.46
CA SER A 16 20.19 -12.64 -27.29
C SER A 16 18.90 -12.71 -26.46
N LEU A 17 18.16 -13.84 -26.55
CA LEU A 17 17.04 -14.13 -25.65
C LEU A 17 17.49 -14.50 -24.22
N ALA A 18 18.59 -15.22 -24.07
CA ALA A 18 19.15 -15.55 -22.76
C ALA A 18 19.77 -14.33 -22.05
N GLY A 19 20.21 -13.30 -22.80
CA GLY A 19 20.74 -12.05 -22.23
C GLY A 19 19.67 -11.09 -21.70
N GLN A 20 18.38 -11.38 -21.86
CA GLN A 20 17.28 -10.56 -21.37
C GLN A 20 16.46 -11.20 -20.23
N VAL A 21 16.85 -12.32 -19.68
CA VAL A 21 16.36 -12.74 -18.37
C VAL A 21 17.06 -11.86 -17.32
N ARG A 22 16.67 -10.60 -17.21
CA ARG A 22 16.86 -9.87 -15.95
C ARG A 22 16.27 -10.78 -14.88
N ALA A 23 17.10 -11.25 -13.96
CA ALA A 23 16.60 -11.89 -12.76
C ALA A 23 15.51 -10.97 -12.22
N GLN A 24 14.27 -11.45 -12.14
CA GLN A 24 13.15 -10.65 -11.64
C GLN A 24 13.54 -10.25 -10.22
N GLU A 25 13.73 -8.94 -10.01
CA GLU A 25 14.09 -8.39 -8.71
C GLU A 25 13.04 -8.88 -7.70
N ARG A 26 13.49 -9.47 -6.59
CA ARG A 26 12.59 -9.95 -5.56
C ARG A 26 11.80 -8.78 -5.00
N PHE A 27 10.55 -9.02 -4.64
CA PHE A 27 9.70 -7.98 -4.03
C PHE A 27 10.39 -7.30 -2.85
N ALA A 28 11.01 -8.10 -1.97
CA ALA A 28 11.72 -7.63 -0.80
C ALA A 28 12.88 -6.67 -1.12
N ASP A 29 13.55 -6.85 -2.25
CA ASP A 29 14.72 -6.04 -2.63
C ASP A 29 14.33 -4.64 -3.08
N ARG A 30 13.06 -4.40 -3.37
CA ARG A 30 12.52 -3.10 -3.80
C ARG A 30 12.23 -2.15 -2.63
N TYR A 31 12.23 -2.65 -1.39
CA TYR A 31 11.79 -1.88 -0.23
C TYR A 31 12.83 -1.86 0.89
N ASN A 32 12.88 -0.71 1.59
CA ASN A 32 13.42 -0.60 2.93
C ASN A 32 12.27 -0.71 3.92
N ILE A 33 12.51 -1.31 5.09
CA ILE A 33 11.48 -1.44 6.10
C ILE A 33 11.74 -0.52 7.28
N THR A 34 10.68 0.10 7.78
CA THR A 34 10.65 0.86 9.03
C THR A 34 9.64 0.21 9.95
N TYR A 35 10.01 -0.02 11.20
CA TYR A 35 9.11 -0.53 12.23
C TYR A 35 8.60 0.62 13.07
N VAL A 36 7.28 0.64 13.31
CA VAL A 36 6.63 1.63 14.16
C VAL A 36 5.90 0.88 15.27
N THR A 37 6.36 1.07 16.49
CA THR A 37 5.89 0.35 17.68
C THR A 37 5.50 1.33 18.79
N MET A 38 5.20 0.82 19.96
CA MET A 38 4.98 1.66 21.14
C MET A 38 6.20 2.52 21.50
N ASN A 39 7.42 2.12 21.11
CA ASN A 39 8.63 2.92 21.33
C ASN A 39 8.66 4.19 20.46
N GLU A 40 8.03 4.16 19.30
CA GLU A 40 7.91 5.29 18.37
C GLU A 40 6.65 6.12 18.63
N GLY A 41 5.81 5.74 19.61
CA GLY A 41 4.64 6.54 20.01
C GLY A 41 3.26 5.91 19.73
N LEU A 42 3.20 4.69 19.18
CA LEU A 42 1.93 3.98 19.10
C LEU A 42 1.37 3.71 20.51
N PRO A 43 0.05 3.79 20.70
CA PRO A 43 -0.57 3.49 22.00
C PRO A 43 -0.62 1.99 22.29
N HIS A 44 -0.54 1.14 21.26
CA HIS A 44 -0.56 -0.32 21.36
C HIS A 44 0.03 -0.98 20.11
N ASN A 45 0.67 -2.13 20.24
CA ASN A 45 1.26 -2.86 19.10
C ASN A 45 0.27 -3.74 18.34
N PHE A 46 -0.91 -4.01 18.89
CA PHE A 46 -1.95 -4.74 18.16
C PHE A 46 -2.73 -3.76 17.26
N ILE A 47 -2.51 -3.88 15.95
CA ILE A 47 -3.12 -3.03 14.94
C ILE A 47 -4.27 -3.80 14.28
N ASP A 48 -5.49 -3.30 14.42
CA ASP A 48 -6.69 -3.89 13.79
C ASP A 48 -6.88 -3.40 12.35
N ASP A 49 -6.70 -2.08 12.12
CA ASP A 49 -6.92 -1.47 10.82
C ASP A 49 -6.07 -0.23 10.60
N LEU A 50 -5.83 0.10 9.34
CA LEU A 50 -5.08 1.25 8.86
C LEU A 50 -5.91 2.01 7.83
N TYR A 51 -6.03 3.31 8.00
CA TYR A 51 -6.80 4.16 7.09
C TYR A 51 -6.09 5.48 6.84
N LYS A 52 -5.99 5.92 5.58
CA LYS A 52 -5.49 7.25 5.22
C LYS A 52 -6.65 8.16 4.87
N ASP A 53 -6.76 9.28 5.57
CA ASP A 53 -7.80 10.27 5.30
C ASP A 53 -7.48 11.14 4.07
N SER A 54 -8.46 11.91 3.61
CA SER A 54 -8.32 12.81 2.44
C SER A 54 -7.31 13.94 2.65
N ARG A 55 -6.91 14.22 3.88
CA ARG A 55 -5.92 15.22 4.27
C ARG A 55 -4.50 14.65 4.34
N GLY A 56 -4.37 13.32 4.18
CA GLY A 56 -3.09 12.61 4.19
C GLY A 56 -2.65 12.06 5.54
N PHE A 57 -3.45 12.22 6.61
CA PHE A 57 -3.15 11.62 7.91
C PHE A 57 -3.44 10.13 7.91
N MET A 58 -2.55 9.36 8.54
CA MET A 58 -2.74 7.94 8.77
C MET A 58 -3.49 7.73 10.09
N TRP A 59 -4.61 7.05 10.03
CA TRP A 59 -5.39 6.63 11.19
C TRP A 59 -5.15 5.15 11.47
N ILE A 60 -4.83 4.85 12.71
CA ILE A 60 -4.38 3.54 13.15
C ILE A 60 -5.32 3.05 14.24
N SER A 61 -6.10 2.05 13.91
CA SER A 61 -7.03 1.38 14.84
C SER A 61 -6.28 0.35 15.64
N THR A 62 -6.41 0.38 16.97
CA THR A 62 -5.71 -0.55 17.85
C THR A 62 -6.66 -1.31 18.77
N ALA A 63 -6.28 -2.54 19.11
CA ALA A 63 -6.98 -3.35 20.09
C ALA A 63 -6.47 -3.04 21.51
N GLY A 64 -7.07 -2.04 22.17
CA GLY A 64 -6.77 -1.67 23.54
C GLY A 64 -6.08 -0.33 23.75
N GLY A 65 -5.49 0.26 22.73
CA GLY A 65 -4.85 1.59 22.79
C GLY A 65 -5.72 2.76 22.29
N GLY A 66 -6.89 2.46 21.74
CA GLY A 66 -7.74 3.46 21.09
C GLY A 66 -7.39 3.69 19.63
N LEU A 67 -7.61 4.91 19.15
CA LEU A 67 -7.32 5.36 17.80
C LEU A 67 -6.12 6.30 17.80
N SER A 68 -5.19 6.09 16.90
CA SER A 68 -4.02 6.96 16.74
C SER A 68 -4.05 7.65 15.37
N ARG A 69 -3.72 8.94 15.35
CA ARG A 69 -3.50 9.70 14.12
C ARG A 69 -2.01 10.01 13.97
N TYR A 70 -1.45 9.69 12.83
CA TYR A 70 -0.05 9.92 12.49
C TYR A 70 0.06 10.88 11.31
N ASP A 71 0.92 11.88 11.43
CA ASP A 71 1.15 12.90 10.40
C ASP A 71 2.44 12.73 9.60
N GLY A 72 3.16 11.64 9.86
CA GLY A 72 4.49 11.37 9.30
C GLY A 72 5.61 11.58 10.31
N TYR A 73 5.34 12.25 11.44
CA TYR A 73 6.31 12.58 12.49
C TYR A 73 5.84 12.24 13.89
N GLU A 74 4.62 12.62 14.24
CA GLU A 74 4.08 12.48 15.60
C GLU A 74 2.76 11.72 15.63
N PHE A 75 2.50 11.05 16.75
CA PHE A 75 1.26 10.35 17.04
C PHE A 75 0.38 11.17 17.98
N VAL A 76 -0.89 11.32 17.60
CA VAL A 76 -1.93 11.85 18.49
C VAL A 76 -2.92 10.73 18.79
N ASN A 77 -3.00 10.35 20.08
CA ASN A 77 -3.79 9.21 20.52
C ASN A 77 -5.12 9.66 21.12
N TYR A 78 -6.21 9.00 20.68
CA TYR A 78 -7.59 9.24 21.10
C TYR A 78 -8.10 8.01 21.86
N THR A 79 -8.62 8.24 23.07
CA THR A 79 -9.09 7.19 23.98
C THR A 79 -10.37 7.66 24.69
N PRO A 80 -11.08 6.78 25.43
CA PRO A 80 -12.22 7.18 26.27
C PRO A 80 -11.89 8.25 27.33
N ASN A 81 -10.63 8.38 27.68
CA ASN A 81 -10.17 9.38 28.67
C ASN A 81 -9.67 10.69 28.03
N ASN A 82 -9.72 10.80 26.70
CA ASN A 82 -9.31 12.04 26.03
C ASN A 82 -10.30 13.17 26.28
N HIS A 83 -9.82 14.34 26.69
CA HIS A 83 -10.69 15.48 27.03
C HIS A 83 -11.27 16.18 25.80
N GLN A 84 -10.59 16.17 24.66
CA GLN A 84 -11.03 16.87 23.45
C GLN A 84 -11.92 16.01 22.57
N CYS A 85 -11.61 14.72 22.46
CA CYS A 85 -12.33 13.77 21.64
C CYS A 85 -12.42 12.44 22.39
N LYS A 86 -13.48 12.29 23.18
CA LYS A 86 -13.72 11.10 24.00
C LYS A 86 -14.33 10.01 23.12
N LEU A 87 -13.62 8.89 22.95
CA LEU A 87 -14.13 7.72 22.24
C LEU A 87 -14.96 6.82 23.17
N LYS A 88 -15.84 6.01 22.60
CA LYS A 88 -16.65 5.03 23.32
C LYS A 88 -15.85 3.84 23.83
N SER A 89 -14.74 3.50 23.14
CA SER A 89 -13.91 2.33 23.46
C SER A 89 -12.43 2.54 23.11
N ASN A 90 -11.55 1.77 23.75
CA ASN A 90 -10.14 1.61 23.34
C ASN A 90 -9.94 0.52 22.28
N PHE A 91 -10.97 -0.30 22.02
CA PHE A 91 -10.92 -1.38 21.04
C PHE A 91 -11.55 -0.89 19.73
N ILE A 92 -10.72 -0.30 18.87
CA ILE A 92 -11.17 0.26 17.59
C ILE A 92 -10.98 -0.79 16.51
N ARG A 93 -12.08 -1.12 15.82
CA ARG A 93 -12.11 -2.15 14.79
C ARG A 93 -11.74 -1.61 13.40
N ASN A 94 -12.33 -0.46 13.05
CA ASN A 94 -12.24 0.03 11.68
C ASN A 94 -12.65 1.51 11.64
N VAL A 95 -12.09 2.27 10.69
CA VAL A 95 -12.45 3.66 10.48
C VAL A 95 -12.70 3.95 9.01
N CYS A 96 -13.52 4.96 8.72
CA CYS A 96 -13.80 5.39 7.36
C CYS A 96 -14.19 6.87 7.33
N GLU A 97 -13.65 7.61 6.36
CA GLU A 97 -14.04 9.00 6.10
C GLU A 97 -15.22 9.06 5.14
N ASP A 98 -16.26 9.85 5.48
CA ASP A 98 -17.35 10.13 4.55
C ASP A 98 -17.05 11.28 3.58
N ALA A 99 -17.99 11.62 2.71
CA ALA A 99 -17.83 12.68 1.71
C ALA A 99 -17.83 14.11 2.30
N PHE A 100 -18.10 14.26 3.62
CA PHE A 100 -18.19 15.52 4.33
C PHE A 100 -17.05 15.73 5.32
N GLN A 101 -15.92 15.02 5.11
CA GLN A 101 -14.74 15.08 5.99
C GLN A 101 -15.06 14.73 7.45
N ARG A 102 -15.92 13.73 7.66
CA ARG A 102 -16.20 13.18 8.97
C ARG A 102 -15.62 11.78 9.04
N LEU A 103 -14.82 11.51 10.07
CA LEU A 103 -14.27 10.20 10.34
C LEU A 103 -15.23 9.42 11.22
N TRP A 104 -15.68 8.31 10.73
CA TRP A 104 -16.49 7.34 11.43
C TRP A 104 -15.58 6.31 12.07
N ILE A 105 -15.76 6.04 13.35
CA ILE A 105 -14.86 5.21 14.17
C ILE A 105 -15.70 4.09 14.78
N VAL A 106 -15.47 2.87 14.35
CA VAL A 106 -16.23 1.69 14.76
C VAL A 106 -15.53 0.95 15.89
N SER A 107 -16.26 0.65 16.92
CA SER A 107 -15.78 -0.04 18.11
C SER A 107 -16.84 -0.97 18.71
N GLU A 108 -16.44 -1.80 19.67
CA GLU A 108 -17.39 -2.63 20.45
C GLU A 108 -18.35 -1.80 21.31
N GLY A 109 -17.99 -0.56 21.65
CA GLY A 109 -18.82 0.38 22.38
C GLY A 109 -19.80 1.15 21.49
N GLY A 110 -19.80 0.94 20.19
CA GLY A 110 -20.60 1.65 19.21
C GLY A 110 -19.78 2.40 18.18
N THR A 111 -20.38 3.37 17.51
CA THR A 111 -19.73 4.19 16.50
C THR A 111 -19.58 5.63 16.98
N ASP A 112 -18.38 6.18 16.95
CA ASP A 112 -18.09 7.59 17.12
C ASP A 112 -17.92 8.26 15.75
N ILE A 113 -18.21 9.55 15.67
CA ILE A 113 -18.00 10.34 14.47
C ILE A 113 -17.30 11.64 14.88
N ILE A 114 -16.21 11.97 14.19
CA ILE A 114 -15.48 13.22 14.41
C ILE A 114 -15.41 14.02 13.12
N ASP A 115 -15.52 15.33 13.23
CA ASP A 115 -15.22 16.27 12.15
C ASP A 115 -13.72 16.40 11.99
N LEU A 116 -13.18 16.10 10.82
CA LEU A 116 -11.73 16.09 10.59
C LEU A 116 -11.10 17.48 10.63
N SER A 117 -11.87 18.54 10.38
CA SER A 117 -11.35 19.92 10.43
C SER A 117 -11.15 20.44 11.86
N THR A 118 -12.07 20.07 12.75
CA THR A 118 -12.08 20.54 14.14
C THR A 118 -11.61 19.49 15.14
N LEU A 119 -11.56 18.22 14.73
CA LEU A 119 -11.31 17.04 15.58
C LEU A 119 -12.27 16.91 16.75
N LYS A 120 -13.49 17.42 16.58
CA LYS A 120 -14.55 17.35 17.60
C LYS A 120 -15.61 16.30 17.24
N PRO A 121 -16.20 15.65 18.24
CA PRO A 121 -17.34 14.77 18.03
C PRO A 121 -18.48 15.50 17.31
N ILE A 122 -19.10 14.82 16.36
CA ILE A 122 -20.26 15.31 15.61
C ILE A 122 -21.22 14.15 15.34
N ILE A 123 -22.51 14.44 15.31
CA ILE A 123 -23.52 13.49 14.82
C ILE A 123 -24.24 14.17 13.65
N PRO A 124 -24.22 13.58 12.45
CA PRO A 124 -24.97 14.08 11.31
C PRO A 124 -26.45 14.24 11.68
N ARG A 125 -27.05 15.35 11.29
CA ARG A 125 -28.48 15.56 11.49
C ARG A 125 -29.26 14.46 10.79
N ASP A 126 -30.08 13.76 11.55
CA ASP A 126 -31.05 12.78 11.05
C ASP A 126 -32.48 13.20 11.40
N PRO A 127 -33.29 13.65 10.43
CA PRO A 127 -34.66 14.09 10.68
C PRO A 127 -35.55 13.00 11.24
N LYS A 128 -35.19 11.73 11.06
CA LYS A 128 -35.96 10.58 11.58
C LYS A 128 -35.48 10.12 12.96
N GLY A 129 -34.32 10.58 13.42
CA GLY A 129 -33.73 10.20 14.70
C GLY A 129 -33.36 8.73 14.83
N ILE A 130 -33.08 8.06 13.71
CA ILE A 130 -32.73 6.63 13.67
C ILE A 130 -31.20 6.48 13.86
N LEU A 131 -30.43 7.30 13.19
CA LEU A 131 -28.96 7.23 13.22
C LEU A 131 -28.39 7.29 14.63
N PRO A 132 -28.79 8.22 15.53
CA PRO A 132 -28.23 8.26 16.88
C PRO A 132 -28.41 6.95 17.66
N LYS A 133 -29.50 6.20 17.41
CA LYS A 133 -29.75 4.91 18.06
C LYS A 133 -28.82 3.82 17.51
N ILE A 134 -28.55 3.84 16.21
CA ILE A 134 -27.64 2.89 15.54
C ILE A 134 -26.21 3.10 16.03
N LEU A 135 -25.79 4.35 16.23
CA LEU A 135 -24.44 4.69 16.70
C LEU A 135 -24.12 4.18 18.11
N GLU A 136 -25.14 3.86 18.91
CA GLU A 136 -24.96 3.28 20.26
C GLU A 136 -24.84 1.75 20.24
N LEU A 137 -25.09 1.10 19.10
CA LEU A 137 -25.01 -0.36 18.99
C LEU A 137 -23.57 -0.81 18.73
N PRO A 138 -23.14 -1.97 19.27
CA PRO A 138 -21.85 -2.56 18.95
C PRO A 138 -21.68 -2.70 17.45
N ALA A 139 -20.58 -2.16 16.93
CA ALA A 139 -20.32 -2.14 15.50
C ALA A 139 -19.01 -2.87 15.17
N THR A 140 -18.96 -3.51 14.02
CA THR A 140 -17.83 -4.36 13.62
C THR A 140 -17.13 -3.90 12.35
N ARG A 141 -17.88 -3.33 11.40
CA ARG A 141 -17.31 -2.91 10.11
C ARG A 141 -17.98 -1.65 9.56
N ILE A 142 -17.19 -0.85 8.86
CA ILE A 142 -17.66 0.33 8.14
C ILE A 142 -16.90 0.45 6.81
N MET A 143 -17.57 0.93 5.79
CA MET A 143 -16.97 1.29 4.52
C MET A 143 -17.74 2.41 3.82
N LYS A 144 -17.12 3.07 2.86
CA LYS A 144 -17.73 4.05 1.97
C LYS A 144 -17.84 3.46 0.57
N ASP A 145 -19.00 3.59 -0.06
CA ASP A 145 -19.16 3.19 -1.47
C ASP A 145 -18.71 4.29 -2.44
N THR A 146 -18.66 3.93 -3.73
CA THR A 146 -18.28 4.85 -4.82
C THR A 146 -19.25 6.03 -4.99
N GLN A 147 -20.44 5.95 -4.41
CA GLN A 147 -21.44 7.01 -4.39
C GLN A 147 -21.30 7.93 -3.16
N GLY A 148 -20.35 7.64 -2.27
CA GLY A 148 -20.12 8.39 -1.05
C GLY A 148 -21.05 7.99 0.12
N CYS A 149 -21.83 6.92 -0.01
CA CYS A 149 -22.67 6.42 1.06
C CYS A 149 -21.86 5.62 2.07
N ILE A 150 -22.23 5.70 3.33
CA ILE A 150 -21.62 4.91 4.40
C ILE A 150 -22.41 3.62 4.58
N TRP A 151 -21.66 2.52 4.65
CA TRP A 151 -22.17 1.21 5.00
C TRP A 151 -21.63 0.81 6.36
N LEU A 152 -22.53 0.59 7.30
CA LEU A 152 -22.21 0.27 8.69
C LEU A 152 -22.84 -1.06 9.07
N HIS A 153 -22.03 -2.00 9.53
CA HIS A 153 -22.49 -3.24 10.14
C HIS A 153 -22.47 -3.11 11.66
N CYS A 154 -23.63 -3.19 12.28
CA CYS A 154 -23.79 -3.20 13.72
C CYS A 154 -25.01 -4.05 14.11
N ASP A 155 -24.93 -4.70 15.27
CA ASP A 155 -26.00 -5.51 15.86
C ASP A 155 -26.69 -6.47 14.86
N ASN A 156 -25.91 -7.24 14.09
CA ASN A 156 -26.37 -8.15 13.03
C ASN A 156 -27.23 -7.48 11.94
N ALA A 157 -27.07 -6.20 11.72
CA ALA A 157 -27.73 -5.47 10.66
C ALA A 157 -26.73 -4.69 9.83
N LEU A 158 -26.98 -4.59 8.53
CA LEU A 158 -26.22 -3.77 7.61
C LEU A 158 -27.04 -2.53 7.27
N HIS A 159 -26.51 -1.37 7.56
CA HIS A 159 -27.10 -0.07 7.29
C HIS A 159 -26.39 0.63 6.16
N ARG A 160 -27.14 1.15 5.19
CA ARG A 160 -26.63 2.05 4.15
C ARG A 160 -27.19 3.45 4.42
N ILE A 161 -26.30 4.43 4.55
CA ILE A 161 -26.60 5.81 4.92
C ILE A 161 -26.23 6.72 3.78
N GLU A 162 -27.23 7.37 3.19
CA GLU A 162 -27.08 8.40 2.16
C GLU A 162 -27.23 9.79 2.79
N PHE A 163 -26.43 10.74 2.31
CA PHE A 163 -26.47 12.12 2.78
C PHE A 163 -26.94 13.06 1.65
N ASN A 164 -27.60 14.13 2.04
CA ASN A 164 -27.89 15.25 1.13
C ASN A 164 -26.66 16.17 1.00
N ASP A 165 -26.76 17.20 0.15
CA ASP A 165 -25.67 18.16 -0.12
C ASP A 165 -25.20 18.94 1.14
N LYS A 166 -26.00 18.94 2.21
CA LYS A 166 -25.65 19.58 3.49
C LYS A 166 -25.02 18.59 4.49
N GLY A 167 -24.83 17.32 4.08
CA GLY A 167 -24.30 16.27 4.96
C GLY A 167 -25.29 15.76 6.00
N GLU A 168 -26.60 16.03 5.83
CA GLU A 168 -27.66 15.48 6.68
C GLU A 168 -28.10 14.11 6.13
N VAL A 169 -28.56 13.21 7.00
CA VAL A 169 -29.07 11.91 6.58
C VAL A 169 -30.33 12.09 5.73
N GLN A 170 -30.24 11.66 4.47
CA GLN A 170 -31.34 11.69 3.52
C GLN A 170 -32.09 10.37 3.49
N ILE A 171 -31.37 9.27 3.34
CA ILE A 171 -31.92 7.92 3.28
C ILE A 171 -31.09 7.02 4.19
N LEU A 172 -31.77 6.27 5.05
CA LEU A 172 -31.17 5.20 5.82
C LEU A 172 -31.92 3.92 5.49
N SER A 173 -31.25 2.98 4.86
CA SER A 173 -31.77 1.67 4.49
C SER A 173 -31.11 0.59 5.36
N THR A 174 -31.90 -0.35 5.83
CA THR A 174 -31.43 -1.42 6.72
C THR A 174 -31.75 -2.78 6.12
N LEU A 175 -30.77 -3.66 6.14
CA LEU A 175 -30.92 -5.10 5.91
C LEU A 175 -30.75 -5.81 7.25
N SER A 176 -31.83 -6.41 7.77
CA SER A 176 -31.81 -7.11 9.05
C SER A 176 -32.82 -8.28 9.02
N PRO A 177 -32.50 -9.40 9.66
CA PRO A 177 -31.17 -9.74 10.12
C PRO A 177 -30.26 -10.03 8.92
N VAL A 178 -28.99 -9.69 9.06
CA VAL A 178 -27.98 -10.20 8.16
C VAL A 178 -27.72 -11.65 8.58
N TYR A 179 -28.35 -12.59 7.91
CA TYR A 179 -28.24 -14.04 8.19
C TYR A 179 -26.86 -14.59 7.81
N LEU A 180 -25.82 -14.01 8.37
CA LEU A 180 -24.49 -14.56 8.36
C LEU A 180 -24.22 -14.97 9.80
N ASN A 181 -24.17 -16.26 10.04
CA ASN A 181 -24.05 -16.84 11.37
C ASN A 181 -22.71 -16.51 12.03
N GLY A 182 -22.59 -15.36 12.69
CA GLY A 182 -21.40 -14.97 13.46
C GLY A 182 -21.20 -13.45 13.52
N PRO A 183 -20.44 -12.97 14.52
CA PRO A 183 -20.24 -11.53 14.75
C PRO A 183 -19.28 -10.87 13.75
N ASP A 184 -18.39 -11.64 13.15
CA ASP A 184 -17.35 -11.10 12.27
C ASP A 184 -17.75 -11.27 10.80
N ILE A 185 -18.15 -10.19 10.19
CA ILE A 185 -18.47 -10.13 8.76
C ILE A 185 -17.30 -9.50 8.01
N ALA A 186 -16.80 -10.20 6.99
CA ALA A 186 -15.98 -9.57 5.99
C ALA A 186 -16.87 -8.65 5.13
N LEU A 187 -16.64 -7.37 5.21
CA LEU A 187 -17.30 -6.32 4.45
C LEU A 187 -16.22 -5.37 3.99
N LYS A 188 -15.70 -5.52 2.79
CA LYS A 188 -14.52 -4.73 2.42
C LYS A 188 -14.50 -4.21 0.99
N ASP A 189 -15.21 -4.81 0.05
CA ASP A 189 -15.07 -4.36 -1.33
C ASP A 189 -16.39 -4.28 -2.08
N ILE A 190 -16.40 -3.36 -3.05
CA ILE A 190 -17.53 -3.07 -3.92
C ILE A 190 -17.10 -3.43 -5.33
N ASP A 191 -17.89 -4.27 -6.00
CA ASP A 191 -17.63 -4.58 -7.39
C ASP A 191 -17.98 -3.42 -8.34
N GLU A 192 -17.58 -3.51 -9.60
CA GLU A 192 -17.81 -2.48 -10.61
C GLU A 192 -19.31 -2.19 -10.85
N ASP A 193 -20.19 -3.11 -10.48
CA ASP A 193 -21.64 -2.94 -10.54
C ASP A 193 -22.19 -2.23 -9.29
N GLY A 194 -21.34 -1.81 -8.35
CA GLY A 194 -21.74 -1.17 -7.10
C GLY A 194 -22.37 -2.12 -6.09
N LYS A 195 -22.13 -3.43 -6.21
CA LYS A 195 -22.62 -4.45 -5.27
C LYS A 195 -21.57 -4.75 -4.22
N ILE A 196 -21.98 -4.85 -2.99
CA ILE A 196 -21.09 -5.17 -1.86
C ILE A 196 -21.00 -6.67 -1.71
N TRP A 197 -19.75 -7.14 -1.60
CA TRP A 197 -19.45 -8.52 -1.24
C TRP A 197 -19.37 -8.63 0.29
N MET A 198 -20.04 -9.62 0.82
CA MET A 198 -20.03 -9.92 2.25
C MET A 198 -19.98 -11.43 2.47
N GLY A 199 -19.26 -11.84 3.48
CA GLY A 199 -19.09 -13.24 3.80
C GLY A 199 -18.82 -13.50 5.26
N ASN A 200 -19.33 -14.62 5.75
CA ASN A 200 -19.03 -15.19 7.05
C ASN A 200 -19.49 -16.64 7.12
N ASN A 201 -18.85 -17.44 7.98
CA ASN A 201 -19.23 -18.82 8.31
C ASN A 201 -19.50 -19.72 7.09
N GLY A 202 -18.69 -19.54 6.03
CA GLY A 202 -18.83 -20.30 4.79
C GLY A 202 -19.92 -19.79 3.85
N GLU A 203 -20.65 -18.75 4.18
CA GLU A 203 -21.62 -18.12 3.30
C GLU A 203 -21.08 -16.83 2.70
N ILE A 204 -21.27 -16.66 1.40
CA ILE A 204 -20.97 -15.42 0.68
C ILE A 204 -22.23 -14.91 0.01
N ARG A 205 -22.47 -13.61 0.12
CA ARG A 205 -23.59 -12.92 -0.49
C ARG A 205 -23.15 -11.61 -1.11
N LYS A 206 -23.91 -11.16 -2.10
CA LYS A 206 -23.84 -9.78 -2.60
C LYS A 206 -25.03 -9.00 -2.05
N VAL A 207 -24.80 -7.75 -1.71
CA VAL A 207 -25.86 -6.81 -1.33
C VAL A 207 -25.93 -5.71 -2.37
N ALA A 208 -27.14 -5.38 -2.76
CA ALA A 208 -27.44 -4.31 -3.69
C ALA A 208 -28.71 -3.56 -3.28
N LEU A 209 -28.94 -2.40 -3.91
CA LEU A 209 -30.22 -1.70 -3.86
C LEU A 209 -31.17 -2.24 -4.92
N SER A 210 -32.38 -2.61 -4.51
CA SER A 210 -33.48 -2.86 -5.45
C SER A 210 -33.92 -1.56 -6.13
N PRO A 211 -34.71 -1.63 -7.24
CA PRO A 211 -35.31 -0.45 -7.85
C PRO A 211 -36.17 0.39 -6.87
N GLN A 212 -36.71 -0.25 -5.83
CA GLN A 212 -37.50 0.41 -4.77
C GLN A 212 -36.63 0.96 -3.63
N LYS A 213 -35.29 1.05 -3.84
CA LYS A 213 -34.30 1.54 -2.86
C LYS A 213 -34.27 0.73 -1.52
N ARG A 214 -34.60 -0.55 -1.59
CA ARG A 214 -34.45 -1.47 -0.46
C ARG A 214 -33.18 -2.28 -0.63
N LEU A 215 -32.49 -2.57 0.46
CA LEU A 215 -31.35 -3.48 0.46
C LEU A 215 -31.87 -4.90 0.25
N ILE A 216 -31.25 -5.60 -0.71
CA ILE A 216 -31.57 -6.99 -1.03
C ILE A 216 -30.26 -7.79 -1.10
N THR A 217 -30.32 -9.05 -0.71
CA THR A 217 -29.25 -10.00 -0.94
C THR A 217 -29.41 -10.66 -2.31
N ILE A 218 -28.33 -10.75 -3.04
CA ILE A 218 -28.25 -11.46 -4.32
C ILE A 218 -27.51 -12.76 -4.07
N PRO A 219 -28.10 -13.92 -4.35
CA PRO A 219 -27.41 -15.19 -4.28
C PRO A 219 -26.19 -15.20 -5.20
N ILE A 220 -25.11 -15.76 -4.72
CA ILE A 220 -23.97 -16.10 -5.55
C ILE A 220 -24.16 -17.52 -6.01
N ALA A 221 -23.68 -17.85 -7.21
CA ALA A 221 -23.83 -19.18 -7.78
C ALA A 221 -23.37 -20.29 -6.82
N ASP A 222 -24.05 -21.44 -6.86
CA ASP A 222 -23.84 -22.58 -5.95
C ASP A 222 -22.40 -23.13 -5.91
N CYS A 223 -21.55 -22.74 -6.86
CA CYS A 223 -20.15 -23.13 -6.92
C CYS A 223 -19.26 -22.46 -5.85
N LEU A 224 -19.73 -21.43 -5.16
CA LEU A 224 -19.05 -20.75 -4.04
C LEU A 224 -19.61 -21.17 -2.68
N LYS A 225 -19.98 -22.41 -2.52
CA LYS A 225 -20.28 -22.96 -1.19
C LYS A 225 -18.97 -23.38 -0.53
N PHE A 226 -18.66 -22.69 0.56
CA PHE A 226 -17.59 -23.08 1.47
C PHE A 226 -18.16 -24.09 2.49
N GLU A 227 -17.27 -24.84 3.10
CA GLU A 227 -17.65 -25.66 4.25
C GLU A 227 -18.20 -24.78 5.36
N THR A 228 -19.25 -25.22 6.04
CA THR A 228 -19.79 -24.54 7.21
C THR A 228 -18.69 -24.34 8.25
N GLY A 229 -18.60 -23.15 8.80
CA GLY A 229 -17.54 -22.77 9.74
C GLY A 229 -16.30 -22.17 9.08
N THR A 230 -16.26 -22.05 7.75
CA THR A 230 -15.17 -21.33 7.07
C THR A 230 -15.24 -19.84 7.40
N TYR A 231 -14.18 -19.31 7.98
CA TYR A 231 -14.04 -17.89 8.24
C TYR A 231 -13.58 -17.17 6.97
N ILE A 232 -14.39 -16.23 6.49
CA ILE A 232 -14.04 -15.34 5.36
C ILE A 232 -13.48 -14.05 5.95
N SER A 233 -12.23 -13.73 5.61
CA SER A 233 -11.52 -12.59 6.19
C SER A 233 -11.58 -11.34 5.31
N ASP A 234 -11.48 -11.51 3.98
CA ASP A 234 -11.37 -10.37 3.07
C ASP A 234 -11.85 -10.69 1.65
N PHE A 235 -12.22 -9.64 0.93
CA PHE A 235 -12.53 -9.66 -0.50
C PHE A 235 -11.70 -8.62 -1.24
N LEU A 236 -11.32 -8.93 -2.48
CA LEU A 236 -10.68 -7.98 -3.37
C LEU A 236 -11.24 -8.17 -4.77
N CYS A 237 -12.00 -7.17 -5.22
CA CYS A 237 -12.60 -7.15 -6.56
C CYS A 237 -11.62 -6.49 -7.55
N LYS A 238 -11.25 -7.20 -8.59
CA LYS A 238 -10.38 -6.70 -9.64
C LYS A 238 -10.91 -7.10 -11.00
N GLU A 239 -11.31 -6.11 -11.79
CA GLU A 239 -11.83 -6.36 -13.14
C GLU A 239 -12.94 -7.44 -13.12
N ASN A 240 -12.74 -8.55 -13.80
CA ASN A 240 -13.70 -9.67 -13.88
C ASN A 240 -13.48 -10.75 -12.81
N GLU A 241 -12.60 -10.53 -11.84
CA GLU A 241 -12.22 -11.50 -10.83
C GLU A 241 -12.49 -10.98 -9.42
N VAL A 242 -12.72 -11.91 -8.52
CA VAL A 242 -12.79 -11.65 -7.08
C VAL A 242 -11.86 -12.63 -6.38
N TRP A 243 -10.95 -12.09 -5.58
CA TRP A 243 -10.12 -12.85 -4.68
C TRP A 243 -10.76 -12.87 -3.31
N ILE A 244 -10.85 -14.05 -2.72
CA ILE A 244 -11.53 -14.28 -1.45
C ILE A 244 -10.56 -14.96 -0.51
N SER A 245 -10.23 -14.30 0.59
CA SER A 245 -9.38 -14.85 1.63
C SER A 245 -10.20 -15.51 2.73
N SER A 246 -9.68 -16.60 3.26
CA SER A 246 -10.33 -17.36 4.32
C SER A 246 -9.32 -18.06 5.23
N ASP A 247 -9.81 -18.76 6.27
CA ASP A 247 -9.03 -19.68 7.09
C ASP A 247 -8.71 -21.03 6.39
N ARG A 248 -9.23 -21.21 5.16
CA ARG A 248 -9.04 -22.42 4.33
C ARG A 248 -8.26 -22.15 3.06
N GLY A 249 -7.56 -21.02 2.96
CA GLY A 249 -6.78 -20.61 1.80
C GLY A 249 -7.41 -19.48 0.99
N LEU A 250 -6.83 -19.23 -0.18
CA LEU A 250 -7.20 -18.17 -1.10
C LEU A 250 -7.99 -18.73 -2.29
N PHE A 251 -9.09 -18.08 -2.61
CA PHE A 251 -9.93 -18.46 -3.75
C PHE A 251 -9.90 -17.34 -4.79
N ARG A 252 -9.64 -17.72 -6.02
CA ARG A 252 -9.78 -16.87 -7.19
C ARG A 252 -11.06 -17.24 -7.92
N TYR A 253 -11.92 -16.28 -8.09
CA TYR A 253 -13.26 -16.46 -8.61
C TYR A 253 -13.53 -15.52 -9.77
N ASN A 254 -14.17 -16.02 -10.81
CA ASN A 254 -14.63 -15.23 -11.93
C ASN A 254 -16.05 -14.73 -11.65
N LYS A 255 -16.34 -13.45 -11.88
CA LYS A 255 -17.66 -12.83 -11.67
C LYS A 255 -18.80 -13.52 -12.44
N SER A 256 -18.50 -14.25 -13.51
CA SER A 256 -19.47 -15.05 -14.26
C SER A 256 -19.88 -16.37 -13.59
N GLY A 257 -19.31 -16.73 -12.45
CA GLY A 257 -19.82 -17.80 -11.61
C GLY A 257 -18.96 -19.05 -11.47
N ASN A 258 -17.72 -19.04 -11.94
CA ASN A 258 -16.85 -20.21 -11.87
C ASN A 258 -15.67 -19.97 -10.92
N VAL A 259 -15.42 -20.90 -9.98
CA VAL A 259 -14.15 -20.94 -9.24
C VAL A 259 -13.05 -21.21 -10.26
N ILE A 260 -12.12 -20.26 -10.40
CA ILE A 260 -10.99 -20.44 -11.30
C ILE A 260 -9.93 -21.31 -10.63
N LYS A 261 -9.59 -20.98 -9.36
CA LYS A 261 -8.56 -21.70 -8.62
C LYS A 261 -8.69 -21.50 -7.11
N ARG A 262 -8.26 -22.52 -6.37
CA ARG A 262 -7.98 -22.45 -4.92
C ARG A 262 -6.49 -22.61 -4.70
N TYR A 263 -5.93 -21.79 -3.83
CA TYR A 263 -4.53 -21.83 -3.42
C TYR A 263 -4.48 -22.17 -1.93
N GLU A 264 -3.62 -23.11 -1.59
CA GLU A 264 -3.45 -23.60 -0.23
C GLU A 264 -1.96 -23.68 0.14
N HIS A 265 -1.70 -23.75 1.43
CA HIS A 265 -0.37 -24.05 1.93
C HIS A 265 0.00 -25.51 1.62
N ASP A 266 1.19 -25.69 1.09
CA ASP A 266 1.84 -26.99 0.92
C ASP A 266 3.24 -26.91 1.52
N SER A 267 3.51 -27.73 2.53
CA SER A 267 4.80 -27.75 3.23
C SER A 267 5.96 -28.24 2.36
N GLY A 268 5.67 -29.03 1.32
CA GLY A 268 6.64 -29.49 0.33
C GLY A 268 6.94 -28.47 -0.78
N ASN A 269 6.14 -27.39 -0.90
CA ASN A 269 6.27 -26.40 -1.93
C ASN A 269 6.50 -24.99 -1.34
N SER A 270 7.73 -24.49 -1.44
CA SER A 270 8.11 -23.14 -0.96
C SER A 270 7.41 -21.98 -1.70
N TYR A 271 6.82 -22.26 -2.86
CA TYR A 271 6.08 -21.29 -3.68
C TYR A 271 4.55 -21.36 -3.47
N SER A 272 4.07 -22.17 -2.54
CA SER A 272 2.67 -22.14 -2.12
C SER A 272 2.43 -21.05 -1.07
N LEU A 273 1.20 -20.86 -0.59
CA LEU A 273 0.91 -19.95 0.52
C LEU A 273 1.72 -20.35 1.77
N SER A 274 2.12 -19.35 2.57
CA SER A 274 2.84 -19.58 3.82
C SER A 274 2.00 -20.29 4.89
N GLN A 275 0.66 -20.07 4.83
CA GLN A 275 -0.34 -20.68 5.71
C GLN A 275 -1.72 -20.56 5.05
N ASN A 276 -2.73 -21.36 5.51
CA ASN A 276 -4.10 -21.29 5.02
C ASN A 276 -4.96 -20.22 5.72
N TYR A 277 -4.58 -19.78 6.91
CA TYR A 277 -5.30 -18.72 7.59
C TYR A 277 -4.87 -17.35 7.05
N LEU A 278 -5.71 -16.80 6.16
CA LEU A 278 -5.47 -15.52 5.54
C LEU A 278 -6.24 -14.41 6.30
N THR A 279 -5.70 -13.20 6.30
CA THR A 279 -6.22 -12.10 7.10
C THR A 279 -6.62 -10.89 6.27
N SER A 280 -5.83 -10.54 5.25
CA SER A 280 -6.09 -9.35 4.43
C SER A 280 -5.52 -9.51 3.03
N LEU A 281 -6.12 -8.79 2.07
CA LEU A 281 -5.71 -8.70 0.67
C LEU A 281 -5.46 -7.25 0.29
N ALA A 282 -4.45 -7.00 -0.52
CA ALA A 282 -4.20 -5.68 -1.10
C ALA A 282 -3.59 -5.78 -2.49
N ILE A 283 -3.74 -4.71 -3.27
CA ILE A 283 -3.07 -4.53 -4.56
C ILE A 283 -2.16 -3.33 -4.47
N THR A 284 -0.91 -3.50 -4.88
CA THR A 284 0.05 -2.42 -5.00
C THR A 284 -0.23 -1.52 -6.20
N SER A 285 0.39 -0.34 -6.24
CA SER A 285 0.29 0.59 -7.38
C SER A 285 0.73 -0.03 -8.71
N ASP A 286 1.69 -0.97 -8.69
CA ASP A 286 2.15 -1.77 -9.83
C ASP A 286 1.31 -3.04 -10.07
N LYS A 287 0.10 -3.11 -9.48
CA LYS A 287 -0.91 -4.16 -9.67
C LYS A 287 -0.51 -5.55 -9.15
N GLN A 288 0.42 -5.64 -8.22
CA GLN A 288 0.81 -6.88 -7.59
C GLN A 288 -0.11 -7.22 -6.41
N LEU A 289 -0.61 -8.46 -6.35
CA LEU A 289 -1.45 -8.92 -5.24
C LEU A 289 -0.60 -9.34 -4.05
N ILE A 290 -0.91 -8.78 -2.89
CA ILE A 290 -0.36 -9.15 -1.58
C ILE A 290 -1.43 -9.89 -0.79
N VAL A 291 -1.04 -11.00 -0.20
CA VAL A 291 -1.89 -11.84 0.64
C VAL A 291 -1.27 -11.94 2.02
N ALA A 292 -1.91 -11.38 3.03
CA ALA A 292 -1.50 -11.48 4.42
C ALA A 292 -2.00 -12.76 5.07
N THR A 293 -1.20 -13.29 5.98
CA THR A 293 -1.51 -14.49 6.75
C THR A 293 -1.04 -14.33 8.21
N LEU A 294 -1.38 -15.28 9.06
CA LEU A 294 -0.76 -15.40 10.39
C LEU A 294 0.69 -15.96 10.34
N ARG A 295 1.28 -16.07 9.14
CA ARG A 295 2.67 -16.46 8.93
C ARG A 295 3.34 -15.62 7.85
N GLY A 296 3.27 -14.29 8.00
CA GLY A 296 3.84 -13.32 7.09
C GLY A 296 2.96 -13.00 5.90
N ILE A 297 3.56 -12.51 4.83
CA ILE A 297 2.90 -12.10 3.60
C ILE A 297 3.34 -12.96 2.41
N ASN A 298 2.47 -13.05 1.43
CA ASN A 298 2.70 -13.78 0.19
C ASN A 298 2.44 -12.84 -0.99
N ILE A 299 3.38 -12.76 -1.90
CA ILE A 299 3.29 -11.94 -3.11
C ILE A 299 2.95 -12.85 -4.27
N TYR A 300 1.80 -12.64 -4.89
CA TYR A 300 1.36 -13.46 -6.02
C TYR A 300 2.11 -13.12 -7.30
N ASN A 301 2.67 -14.13 -7.94
CA ASN A 301 3.29 -14.01 -9.25
C ASN A 301 2.34 -14.56 -10.34
N PRO A 302 1.75 -13.69 -11.17
CA PRO A 302 0.79 -14.13 -12.21
C PRO A 302 1.44 -14.91 -13.36
N MET A 303 2.76 -14.78 -13.59
CA MET A 303 3.46 -15.46 -14.67
C MET A 303 3.68 -16.94 -14.38
N THR A 304 3.96 -17.25 -13.10
CA THR A 304 4.23 -18.62 -12.63
C THR A 304 3.07 -19.21 -11.84
N ASP A 305 2.05 -18.38 -11.57
CA ASP A 305 0.85 -18.72 -10.80
C ASP A 305 1.16 -19.32 -9.41
N ASN A 306 2.09 -18.68 -8.70
CA ASN A 306 2.60 -19.09 -7.40
C ASN A 306 2.89 -17.86 -6.51
N PHE A 307 3.53 -18.07 -5.34
CA PHE A 307 3.76 -17.03 -4.34
C PHE A 307 5.22 -16.93 -3.93
N GLU A 308 5.73 -15.71 -3.78
CA GLU A 308 6.93 -15.39 -3.00
C GLU A 308 6.52 -15.15 -1.55
N ARG A 309 7.18 -15.82 -0.59
CA ARG A 309 6.90 -15.68 0.85
C ARG A 309 7.86 -14.70 1.51
N ILE A 310 7.33 -13.84 2.37
CA ILE A 310 8.09 -12.90 3.20
C ILE A 310 7.59 -13.04 4.64
N ALA A 311 8.50 -13.36 5.56
CA ALA A 311 8.21 -13.58 6.97
C ALA A 311 9.40 -13.15 7.84
N CYS A 312 9.26 -13.15 9.17
CA CYS A 312 10.35 -12.84 10.09
C CYS A 312 11.27 -14.03 10.38
N ASP A 313 10.86 -15.25 10.06
CA ASP A 313 11.53 -16.50 10.46
C ASP A 313 11.69 -17.51 9.32
N LEU A 314 11.97 -17.06 8.10
CA LEU A 314 12.15 -17.96 6.97
C LEU A 314 13.40 -18.84 7.18
N PRO A 315 13.27 -20.18 7.15
CA PRO A 315 14.43 -21.07 7.13
C PRO A 315 15.21 -20.85 5.82
N ASN A 316 16.54 -20.90 5.89
CA ASN A 316 17.46 -20.79 4.75
C ASN A 316 17.74 -19.38 4.19
N GLY A 317 17.74 -18.35 5.05
CA GLY A 317 18.27 -17.04 4.68
C GLY A 317 17.40 -16.23 3.71
N GLY A 318 16.10 -16.48 3.71
CA GLY A 318 15.13 -15.57 3.11
C GLY A 318 15.19 -14.20 3.77
N THR A 319 14.81 -13.16 3.06
CA THR A 319 14.85 -11.78 3.55
C THR A 319 13.89 -11.63 4.73
N ASN A 320 14.41 -11.59 5.96
CA ASN A 320 13.62 -11.30 7.15
C ASN A 320 13.29 -9.81 7.16
N LEU A 321 12.16 -9.43 6.54
CA LEU A 321 11.73 -8.05 6.45
C LEU A 321 10.68 -7.67 7.48
N LEU A 322 10.05 -8.63 8.15
CA LEU A 322 8.97 -8.36 9.10
C LEU A 322 9.48 -8.54 10.53
N ASN A 323 8.93 -7.76 11.48
CA ASN A 323 9.17 -7.94 12.91
C ASN A 323 8.11 -8.83 13.59
N SER A 324 7.03 -9.15 12.87
CA SER A 324 5.98 -10.09 13.30
C SER A 324 5.42 -10.83 12.09
N ASN A 325 5.11 -12.10 12.28
CA ASN A 325 4.44 -12.93 11.27
C ASN A 325 2.91 -12.77 11.25
N PHE A 326 2.33 -12.28 12.35
CA PHE A 326 0.88 -12.15 12.50
C PHE A 326 0.40 -10.83 11.90
N ILE A 327 0.11 -10.85 10.60
CA ILE A 327 -0.37 -9.66 9.86
C ILE A 327 -1.89 -9.61 9.91
N ASN A 328 -2.47 -8.52 10.41
CA ASN A 328 -3.91 -8.33 10.52
C ASN A 328 -4.49 -7.55 9.34
N CYS A 329 -3.81 -6.49 8.91
CA CYS A 329 -4.29 -5.60 7.86
C CYS A 329 -3.16 -5.11 6.96
N ILE A 330 -3.52 -4.71 5.74
CA ILE A 330 -2.63 -4.13 4.74
C ILE A 330 -3.26 -2.84 4.23
N LEU A 331 -2.46 -1.77 4.16
CA LEU A 331 -2.81 -0.56 3.44
C LEU A 331 -1.74 -0.22 2.42
N THR A 332 -2.12 -0.04 1.17
CA THR A 332 -1.25 0.46 0.10
C THR A 332 -1.49 1.96 -0.08
N ASP A 333 -0.41 2.75 -0.04
CA ASP A 333 -0.42 4.21 -0.18
C ASP A 333 0.63 4.65 -1.20
N GLY A 334 0.24 4.76 -2.46
CA GLY A 334 1.16 4.95 -3.56
C GLY A 334 2.14 3.79 -3.65
N GLU A 335 3.42 4.07 -3.49
CA GLU A 335 4.48 3.06 -3.46
C GLU A 335 4.77 2.51 -2.06
N HIS A 336 4.21 3.13 -0.99
CA HIS A 336 4.36 2.68 0.38
C HIS A 336 3.36 1.58 0.71
N ILE A 337 3.79 0.60 1.51
CA ILE A 337 2.93 -0.49 1.95
C ILE A 337 3.02 -0.60 3.48
N TRP A 338 1.89 -0.52 4.12
CA TRP A 338 1.74 -0.57 5.56
C TRP A 338 1.14 -1.91 5.98
N PHE A 339 1.80 -2.62 6.87
CA PHE A 339 1.30 -3.85 7.46
C PHE A 339 1.04 -3.63 8.94
N GLY A 340 -0.21 -3.70 9.35
CA GLY A 340 -0.60 -3.77 10.75
C GLY A 340 -0.47 -5.19 11.26
N THR A 341 0.16 -5.36 12.43
CA THR A 341 0.43 -6.68 13.01
C THR A 341 -0.25 -6.84 14.36
N GLU A 342 -0.33 -8.08 14.83
CA GLU A 342 -0.89 -8.39 16.16
C GLU A 342 0.07 -8.01 17.30
N THR A 343 1.39 -8.15 17.10
CA THR A 343 2.37 -8.01 18.18
C THR A 343 3.49 -7.03 17.92
N GLY A 344 3.80 -6.74 16.66
CA GLY A 344 4.95 -5.95 16.23
C GLY A 344 4.64 -4.51 15.84
N GLY A 345 3.41 -4.01 16.08
CA GLY A 345 3.00 -2.71 15.61
C GLY A 345 2.84 -2.65 14.10
N ILE A 346 3.46 -1.67 13.46
CA ILE A 346 3.38 -1.46 12.01
C ILE A 346 4.73 -1.77 11.37
N ASN A 347 4.70 -2.49 10.27
CA ASN A 347 5.81 -2.64 9.35
C ASN A 347 5.53 -1.80 8.11
N LEU A 348 6.30 -0.74 7.92
CA LEU A 348 6.19 0.16 6.78
C LEU A 348 7.26 -0.14 5.75
N LEU A 349 6.86 -0.62 4.60
CA LEU A 349 7.72 -0.78 3.44
C LEU A 349 7.79 0.52 2.67
N ASN A 350 8.98 1.12 2.68
CA ASN A 350 9.30 2.31 1.91
C ASN A 350 10.00 1.87 0.62
N PRO A 351 9.61 2.36 -0.56
CA PRO A 351 10.35 2.06 -1.78
C PRO A 351 11.82 2.43 -1.57
N ARG A 352 12.71 1.57 -2.00
CA ARG A 352 14.14 1.94 -2.03
C ARG A 352 14.27 3.13 -2.96
N GLN A 353 14.40 4.29 -2.36
CA GLN A 353 14.85 5.45 -3.12
C GLN A 353 16.18 5.09 -3.75
N LEU A 354 16.36 5.40 -5.02
CA LEU A 354 17.65 5.37 -5.67
C LEU A 354 18.65 5.95 -4.69
N SER A 355 19.65 5.16 -4.31
CA SER A 355 20.62 5.54 -3.29
C SER A 355 21.12 6.95 -3.61
N ILE A 356 20.98 7.89 -2.67
CA ILE A 356 21.59 9.20 -2.82
C ILE A 356 23.10 8.97 -2.95
N ARG A 357 23.62 9.15 -4.14
CA ARG A 357 25.06 9.08 -4.39
C ARG A 357 25.65 10.43 -4.05
N SER A 358 26.55 10.45 -3.10
CA SER A 358 27.30 11.63 -2.75
C SER A 358 28.66 11.58 -3.46
N TYR A 359 28.89 12.52 -4.36
CA TYR A 359 30.20 12.73 -4.94
C TYR A 359 30.91 13.85 -4.21
N ARG A 360 32.13 13.58 -3.74
CA ARG A 360 32.95 14.57 -3.03
C ARG A 360 34.41 14.43 -3.45
N HIS A 361 35.17 15.47 -3.23
CA HIS A 361 36.65 15.42 -3.37
C HIS A 361 37.23 14.51 -2.30
N ASP A 362 38.07 13.58 -2.73
CA ASP A 362 38.88 12.69 -1.90
C ASP A 362 40.35 12.76 -2.35
N LYS A 363 41.22 13.22 -1.45
CA LYS A 363 42.64 13.37 -1.71
C LYS A 363 43.36 12.07 -2.04
N GLU A 364 42.84 10.95 -1.53
CA GLU A 364 43.40 9.61 -1.74
C GLU A 364 42.89 8.98 -3.05
N ASN A 365 41.79 9.54 -3.62
CA ASN A 365 41.22 9.05 -4.87
C ASN A 365 41.29 10.11 -5.98
N PRO A 366 42.28 10.01 -6.92
CA PRO A 366 42.45 10.99 -7.99
C PRO A 366 41.32 11.01 -9.02
N SER A 367 40.42 9.99 -9.01
CA SER A 367 39.25 9.93 -9.87
C SER A 367 37.98 10.49 -9.17
N SER A 368 38.09 11.00 -7.95
CA SER A 368 37.00 11.70 -7.25
C SER A 368 36.77 13.10 -7.82
N LEU A 369 35.80 13.87 -7.33
CA LEU A 369 35.65 15.29 -7.71
C LEU A 369 36.95 16.08 -7.47
N SER A 370 37.29 16.97 -8.37
CA SER A 370 38.49 17.80 -8.25
C SER A 370 38.46 18.73 -7.04
N TYR A 371 37.25 19.19 -6.62
CA TYR A 371 37.08 20.07 -5.49
C TYR A 371 35.63 20.00 -4.93
N ASN A 372 35.40 20.27 -3.65
CA ASN A 372 34.08 20.10 -3.02
C ASN A 372 33.06 21.20 -3.35
N PRO A 373 33.37 22.51 -3.35
CA PRO A 373 32.36 23.50 -3.71
C PRO A 373 31.95 23.36 -5.19
N VAL A 374 30.73 22.87 -5.42
CA VAL A 374 30.13 22.68 -6.74
C VAL A 374 29.25 23.90 -7.06
N ASN A 375 29.48 24.54 -8.20
CA ASN A 375 28.70 25.71 -8.67
C ASN A 375 27.77 25.38 -9.83
N ALA A 376 28.11 24.40 -10.66
CA ALA A 376 27.31 24.06 -11.82
C ALA A 376 27.25 22.54 -12.02
N ILE A 377 26.10 22.05 -12.43
CA ILE A 377 25.86 20.65 -12.78
C ILE A 377 25.07 20.65 -14.08
N TYR A 378 25.49 19.80 -15.03
CA TYR A 378 24.82 19.63 -16.28
C TYR A 378 24.92 18.17 -16.75
N GLU A 379 23.82 17.57 -17.19
CA GLU A 379 23.81 16.28 -17.86
C GLU A 379 23.51 16.48 -19.34
N ASP A 380 24.41 15.99 -20.18
CA ASP A 380 24.25 16.11 -21.63
C ASP A 380 23.32 15.05 -22.22
N ALA A 381 23.00 15.16 -23.50
CA ALA A 381 22.09 14.25 -24.21
C ALA A 381 22.60 12.77 -24.24
N TYR A 382 23.84 12.53 -23.92
CA TYR A 382 24.46 11.20 -23.86
C TYR A 382 24.45 10.62 -22.44
N GLY A 383 23.99 11.40 -21.45
CA GLY A 383 23.97 11.02 -20.03
C GLY A 383 25.32 11.19 -19.35
N THR A 384 26.22 11.98 -19.94
CA THR A 384 27.49 12.39 -19.31
C THR A 384 27.21 13.50 -18.30
N LEU A 385 27.65 13.30 -17.07
CA LEU A 385 27.53 14.30 -16.01
C LEU A 385 28.73 15.23 -16.03
N TRP A 386 28.49 16.54 -16.16
CA TRP A 386 29.45 17.59 -16.10
C TRP A 386 29.29 18.39 -14.81
N VAL A 387 30.36 18.54 -14.05
CA VAL A 387 30.34 19.22 -12.74
C VAL A 387 31.39 20.32 -12.70
N GLY A 388 30.93 21.54 -12.59
CA GLY A 388 31.76 22.72 -12.42
C GLY A 388 32.03 23.00 -10.96
N THR A 389 33.32 23.13 -10.59
CA THR A 389 33.73 23.38 -9.20
C THR A 389 34.42 24.74 -9.07
N VAL A 390 34.46 25.24 -7.81
CA VAL A 390 35.25 26.43 -7.46
C VAL A 390 36.72 26.03 -7.40
N GLU A 391 37.56 26.66 -8.24
CA GLU A 391 39.02 26.44 -8.32
C GLU A 391 39.50 25.04 -8.74
N GLY A 392 38.64 24.05 -8.82
CA GLY A 392 38.98 22.69 -9.21
C GLY A 392 38.78 22.38 -10.70
N GLY A 393 38.22 23.31 -11.46
CA GLY A 393 37.93 23.13 -12.88
C GLY A 393 36.59 22.45 -13.17
N LEU A 394 36.54 21.79 -14.35
CA LEU A 394 35.42 21.03 -14.84
C LEU A 394 35.68 19.53 -14.66
N ASN A 395 34.71 18.83 -14.17
CA ASN A 395 34.73 17.39 -13.97
C ASN A 395 33.73 16.71 -14.93
N ARG A 396 34.13 15.63 -15.57
CA ARG A 396 33.31 14.83 -16.49
C ARG A 396 33.19 13.42 -15.96
N LYS A 397 31.98 12.90 -15.88
CA LYS A 397 31.70 11.54 -15.50
C LYS A 397 30.81 10.89 -16.55
N GLU A 398 31.26 9.79 -17.13
CA GLU A 398 30.47 9.00 -18.06
C GLU A 398 29.30 8.30 -17.35
N ARG A 399 28.22 8.05 -18.08
CA ARG A 399 26.98 7.45 -17.55
C ARG A 399 27.19 6.16 -16.74
N ASN A 400 28.13 5.31 -17.18
CA ASN A 400 28.40 3.99 -16.58
C ASN A 400 29.74 3.93 -15.82
N SER A 401 30.36 5.07 -15.53
CA SER A 401 31.59 5.16 -14.75
C SER A 401 31.30 5.74 -13.36
N GLU A 402 32.10 5.40 -12.39
CA GLU A 402 32.15 6.09 -11.08
C GLU A 402 33.26 7.13 -11.01
N ASP A 403 34.17 7.14 -12.01
CA ASP A 403 35.34 7.97 -12.05
C ASP A 403 35.07 9.30 -12.77
N PHE A 404 35.68 10.38 -12.24
CA PHE A 404 35.69 11.70 -12.85
C PHE A 404 37.00 11.94 -13.62
N THR A 405 36.88 12.52 -14.81
CA THR A 405 37.99 13.10 -15.57
C THR A 405 37.98 14.60 -15.31
N HIS A 406 39.17 15.19 -15.05
CA HIS A 406 39.30 16.59 -14.70
C HIS A 406 39.84 17.42 -15.84
N TYR A 407 39.29 18.59 -16.05
CA TYR A 407 39.75 19.62 -16.99
C TYR A 407 40.02 20.89 -16.20
N THR A 408 41.24 21.39 -16.35
CA THR A 408 41.68 22.63 -15.67
C THR A 408 42.28 23.61 -16.69
N ARG A 409 42.62 24.80 -16.23
CA ARG A 409 43.34 25.76 -17.05
C ARG A 409 44.70 25.20 -17.53
N GLU A 410 45.37 24.46 -16.67
CA GLU A 410 46.72 23.90 -16.91
C GLU A 410 46.62 22.62 -17.77
N HIS A 411 45.52 21.88 -17.63
CA HIS A 411 45.28 20.60 -18.30
C HIS A 411 43.84 20.54 -18.81
N GLY A 412 43.62 20.90 -20.06
CA GLY A 412 42.30 20.85 -20.68
C GLY A 412 41.78 22.16 -21.27
N GLY A 413 42.57 23.25 -21.15
CA GLY A 413 42.32 24.50 -21.89
C GLY A 413 41.18 25.38 -21.37
N LEU A 414 40.76 25.24 -20.11
CA LEU A 414 39.80 26.16 -19.51
C LEU A 414 40.39 27.57 -19.41
N SER A 415 39.54 28.59 -19.56
CA SER A 415 39.93 29.98 -19.36
C SER A 415 40.22 30.29 -17.88
N HIS A 416 39.50 29.61 -16.95
CA HIS A 416 39.64 29.73 -15.50
C HIS A 416 39.18 28.45 -14.80
N ASN A 417 39.79 28.12 -13.64
CA ASN A 417 39.42 26.89 -12.88
C ASN A 417 38.12 27.02 -12.05
N SER A 418 37.55 28.18 -11.86
CA SER A 418 36.26 28.35 -11.22
C SER A 418 35.14 28.33 -12.27
N VAL A 419 34.52 27.19 -12.45
CA VAL A 419 33.41 27.00 -13.40
C VAL A 419 32.12 27.35 -12.71
N SER A 420 31.36 28.31 -13.26
CA SER A 420 30.15 28.89 -12.63
C SER A 420 28.84 28.53 -13.34
N ALA A 421 28.90 28.17 -14.62
CA ALA A 421 27.69 27.80 -15.38
C ALA A 421 28.05 26.78 -16.47
N LEU A 422 27.11 25.91 -16.77
CA LEU A 422 27.19 24.88 -17.79
C LEU A 422 25.88 24.79 -18.57
N THR A 423 25.97 24.69 -19.89
CA THR A 423 24.80 24.43 -20.76
C THR A 423 25.31 23.86 -22.10
N SER A 424 24.40 23.32 -22.92
CA SER A 424 24.75 22.98 -24.31
C SER A 424 23.87 23.76 -25.30
N ASP A 425 24.36 23.89 -26.52
CA ASP A 425 23.58 24.36 -27.66
C ASP A 425 22.87 23.20 -28.39
N ALA A 426 22.15 23.54 -29.46
CA ALA A 426 21.40 22.58 -30.27
C ALA A 426 22.30 21.55 -31.00
N ASP A 427 23.58 21.88 -31.18
CA ASP A 427 24.58 21.01 -31.81
C ASP A 427 25.38 20.18 -30.78
N ASN A 428 24.96 20.21 -29.50
CA ASN A 428 25.57 19.55 -28.35
C ASN A 428 27.02 20.05 -28.03
N HIS A 429 27.37 21.28 -28.36
CA HIS A 429 28.56 21.88 -27.83
C HIS A 429 28.36 22.31 -26.39
N LEU A 430 29.26 21.93 -25.50
CA LEU A 430 29.20 22.32 -24.09
C LEU A 430 29.73 23.74 -23.92
N TRP A 431 28.91 24.65 -23.44
CA TRP A 431 29.26 26.02 -23.07
C TRP A 431 29.64 26.09 -21.60
N ILE A 432 30.81 26.62 -21.30
CA ILE A 432 31.40 26.62 -19.97
C ILE A 432 31.65 28.06 -19.52
N GLY A 433 30.80 28.58 -18.67
CA GLY A 433 30.95 29.88 -18.02
C GLY A 433 31.92 29.79 -16.85
N THR A 434 32.93 30.70 -16.79
CA THR A 434 33.91 30.72 -15.72
C THR A 434 33.96 32.06 -14.99
N TRP A 435 34.40 32.05 -13.73
CA TRP A 435 34.54 33.27 -12.92
C TRP A 435 35.89 33.95 -13.27
N GLY A 436 35.79 35.02 -14.10
CA GLY A 436 36.93 35.84 -14.50
C GLY A 436 37.58 35.45 -15.82
N GLY A 437 37.23 34.32 -16.41
CA GLY A 437 37.74 33.88 -17.72
C GLY A 437 36.77 33.98 -18.89
N GLY A 438 35.51 34.38 -18.62
CA GLY A 438 34.46 34.41 -19.65
C GLY A 438 33.89 32.99 -19.95
N CYS A 439 33.38 32.83 -21.18
CA CYS A 439 32.95 31.54 -21.74
C CYS A 439 33.95 31.05 -22.75
#